data_89464adfc8c5a9a339a4f2ff521e1e7a
#
_entry.id   89464adfc8c5a9a339a4f2ff521e1e7a
#
_cell.length_a   1.000
_cell.length_b   1.000
_cell.length_c   1.000
_cell.angle_alpha   90.00
_cell.angle_beta   90.00
_cell.angle_gamma   90.00
#
_symmetry.space_group_name_H-M   'P 1'
#
loop_
_entity.id
_entity.type
_entity.pdbx_description
1 polymer ?
#
loop_
_entity_poly.entity_id
_entity_poly.type
_entity_poly.pdbx_seq_one_letter_code
_entity_poly.pdbx_strand_id
1 'polypeptide(L)'
;MKLSGILLMFFFPFAVYAQTDNAELQKMYNEDQRSRMVKNIDWSVLNKQDKERENRVYELIQSGKIVTGKDYYNSAMIFQHGTDTVASSMAVKQMRKAVELDPTINKWLLAAAIDRDLMRRSQPQIYGTQYVKNNGEANWRLHEIDTTKVTDVERKMFGVETLAEQREKLRTMNLIPVSDYHSKARSIKQTISFIKSEQQKGLSSTYNVSESGLNSFGYELMNGERKTDALAIFTLNTKLYPFSGNAFDSLGECLLILGKQDDGIIAYKKSLLLDPENDNARKVLDGLKSL
;
A
#
# COMPACT_ATOMS: atom_id res chain seq x y z
N MET A 1 50.89 -19.49 -60.59
CA MET A 1 50.48 -20.06 -59.30
C MET A 1 49.84 -18.97 -58.45
N LYS A 2 48.50 -19.02 -58.27
CA LYS A 2 47.79 -18.12 -57.39
C LYS A 2 47.52 -18.87 -56.11
N LEU A 3 48.15 -18.48 -55.02
CA LEU A 3 47.78 -18.96 -53.68
C LEU A 3 46.50 -18.23 -53.18
N SER A 4 45.44 -19.02 -53.06
CA SER A 4 44.21 -18.52 -52.38
C SER A 4 44.36 -18.79 -50.86
N GLY A 5 44.52 -17.71 -50.08
CA GLY A 5 44.54 -17.82 -48.63
C GLY A 5 43.08 -17.99 -48.11
N ILE A 6 42.83 -19.12 -47.45
CA ILE A 6 41.55 -19.36 -46.75
C ILE A 6 41.66 -18.70 -45.38
N LEU A 7 40.84 -17.65 -45.15
CA LEU A 7 40.70 -17.00 -43.84
C LEU A 7 39.72 -17.82 -43.00
N LEU A 8 40.22 -18.59 -42.03
CA LEU A 8 39.37 -19.27 -41.04
C LEU A 8 38.87 -18.26 -40.01
N MET A 9 37.59 -17.88 -40.09
CA MET A 9 36.91 -17.13 -39.02
C MET A 9 36.55 -18.12 -37.89
N PHE A 10 37.21 -17.97 -36.74
CA PHE A 10 36.83 -18.66 -35.51
C PHE A 10 35.62 -17.93 -34.90
N PHE A 11 34.43 -18.49 -35.02
CA PHE A 11 33.26 -18.11 -34.22
C PHE A 11 33.44 -18.66 -32.82
N PHE A 12 33.79 -17.81 -31.87
CA PHE A 12 33.63 -18.12 -30.44
C PHE A 12 32.17 -17.96 -30.08
N PRO A 13 31.45 -19.01 -29.62
CA PRO A 13 30.12 -18.83 -29.08
C PRO A 13 30.26 -18.10 -27.76
N PHE A 14 29.81 -16.84 -27.71
CA PHE A 14 29.55 -16.15 -26.43
C PHE A 14 28.39 -16.88 -25.76
N ALA A 15 28.70 -17.73 -24.78
CA ALA A 15 27.68 -18.24 -23.87
C ALA A 15 27.18 -17.06 -23.04
N VAL A 16 26.01 -16.50 -23.39
CA VAL A 16 25.29 -15.54 -22.54
C VAL A 16 24.73 -16.35 -21.36
N TYR A 17 25.47 -16.39 -20.27
CA TYR A 17 24.91 -16.90 -19.02
C TYR A 17 23.81 -15.93 -18.59
N ALA A 18 22.55 -16.40 -18.51
CA ALA A 18 21.47 -15.65 -17.90
C ALA A 18 21.88 -15.32 -16.46
N GLN A 19 21.92 -14.02 -16.13
CA GLN A 19 22.20 -13.57 -14.77
C GLN A 19 21.07 -14.05 -13.87
N THR A 20 21.41 -14.75 -12.78
CA THR A 20 20.44 -15.21 -11.78
C THR A 20 20.36 -14.25 -10.61
N ASP A 21 19.16 -14.10 -10.08
CA ASP A 21 18.92 -13.27 -8.89
C ASP A 21 19.70 -13.79 -7.69
N ASN A 22 20.15 -12.87 -6.85
CA ASN A 22 20.86 -13.17 -5.61
C ASN A 22 19.88 -13.67 -4.54
N ALA A 23 19.95 -14.97 -4.25
CA ALA A 23 19.06 -15.64 -3.29
C ALA A 23 19.21 -15.11 -1.85
N GLU A 24 20.44 -14.74 -1.44
CA GLU A 24 20.69 -14.14 -0.11
C GLU A 24 20.01 -12.77 0.01
N LEU A 25 20.15 -11.92 -1.00
CA LEU A 25 19.54 -10.60 -1.03
C LEU A 25 18.00 -10.70 -1.08
N GLN A 26 17.45 -11.65 -1.84
CA GLN A 26 16.01 -11.92 -1.85
C GLN A 26 15.50 -12.35 -0.47
N LYS A 27 16.25 -13.17 0.26
CA LYS A 27 15.90 -13.59 1.62
C LYS A 27 15.90 -12.39 2.56
N MET A 28 16.94 -11.55 2.53
CA MET A 28 17.02 -10.34 3.35
C MET A 28 15.87 -9.37 3.07
N TYR A 29 15.51 -9.18 1.80
CA TYR A 29 14.35 -8.37 1.41
C TYR A 29 13.05 -8.94 2.01
N ASN A 30 12.83 -10.25 1.90
CA ASN A 30 11.62 -10.88 2.44
C ASN A 30 11.54 -10.76 3.97
N GLU A 31 12.65 -10.87 4.66
CA GLU A 31 12.74 -10.69 6.12
C GLU A 31 12.46 -9.23 6.51
N ASP A 32 13.05 -8.29 5.80
CA ASP A 32 12.82 -6.86 5.97
C ASP A 32 11.33 -6.50 5.85
N GLN A 33 10.67 -6.95 4.77
CA GLN A 33 9.25 -6.66 4.56
C GLN A 33 8.38 -7.32 5.64
N ARG A 34 8.63 -8.58 5.99
CA ARG A 34 7.86 -9.28 7.05
C ARG A 34 7.98 -8.62 8.40
N SER A 35 9.16 -8.11 8.76
CA SER A 35 9.39 -7.43 10.04
C SER A 35 8.53 -6.18 10.23
N ARG A 36 8.02 -5.61 9.13
CA ARG A 36 7.17 -4.42 9.12
C ARG A 36 5.67 -4.69 9.07
N MET A 37 5.28 -5.97 8.90
CA MET A 37 3.87 -6.38 8.85
C MET A 37 3.32 -6.80 10.22
N VAL A 38 4.15 -6.82 11.26
CA VAL A 38 3.71 -7.18 12.62
C VAL A 38 2.95 -6.03 13.28
N LYS A 39 1.93 -6.36 14.09
CA LYS A 39 1.06 -5.36 14.73
C LYS A 39 1.80 -4.42 15.69
N ASN A 40 2.80 -4.94 16.42
CA ASN A 40 3.59 -4.17 17.38
C ASN A 40 5.07 -4.29 17.01
N ILE A 41 5.62 -3.26 16.37
CA ILE A 41 7.02 -3.23 15.96
C ILE A 41 7.88 -2.75 17.12
N ASP A 42 8.89 -3.57 17.51
CA ASP A 42 10.00 -3.09 18.33
C ASP A 42 11.02 -2.36 17.44
N TRP A 43 10.90 -1.05 17.43
CA TRP A 43 11.76 -0.20 16.59
C TRP A 43 13.24 -0.27 16.96
N SER A 44 13.59 -0.58 18.25
CA SER A 44 14.99 -0.70 18.65
C SER A 44 15.64 -1.93 18.03
N VAL A 45 14.94 -3.03 18.02
CA VAL A 45 15.37 -4.29 17.39
C VAL A 45 15.39 -4.13 15.86
N LEU A 46 14.34 -3.56 15.29
CA LEU A 46 14.22 -3.42 13.85
C LEU A 46 15.30 -2.51 13.26
N ASN A 47 15.59 -1.36 13.89
CA ASN A 47 16.64 -0.45 13.45
C ASN A 47 18.04 -1.11 13.46
N LYS A 48 18.31 -1.98 14.44
CA LYS A 48 19.56 -2.75 14.46
C LYS A 48 19.62 -3.73 13.30
N GLN A 49 18.55 -4.47 13.05
CA GLN A 49 18.45 -5.40 11.92
C GLN A 49 18.55 -4.68 10.57
N ASP A 50 17.96 -3.49 10.45
CA ASP A 50 18.08 -2.65 9.25
C ASP A 50 19.53 -2.29 8.97
N LYS A 51 20.28 -1.92 10.01
CA LYS A 51 21.71 -1.57 9.87
C LYS A 51 22.55 -2.78 9.50
N GLU A 52 22.26 -3.95 10.06
CA GLU A 52 22.94 -5.21 9.71
C GLU A 52 22.68 -5.57 8.24
N ARG A 53 21.43 -5.47 7.77
CA ARG A 53 21.05 -5.70 6.36
C ARG A 53 21.72 -4.69 5.44
N GLU A 54 21.72 -3.41 5.79
CA GLU A 54 22.38 -2.35 5.02
C GLU A 54 23.88 -2.66 4.83
N ASN A 55 24.61 -3.00 5.90
CA ASN A 55 26.01 -3.36 5.84
C ASN A 55 26.25 -4.57 4.93
N ARG A 56 25.39 -5.60 5.03
CA ARG A 56 25.51 -6.78 4.17
C ARG A 56 25.25 -6.46 2.70
N VAL A 57 24.33 -5.56 2.38
CA VAL A 57 24.11 -5.09 1.00
C VAL A 57 25.35 -4.37 0.46
N TYR A 58 26.05 -3.55 1.27
CA TYR A 58 27.32 -2.96 0.84
C TYR A 58 28.37 -4.01 0.49
N GLU A 59 28.51 -5.08 1.27
CA GLU A 59 29.45 -6.17 0.95
C GLU A 59 29.05 -6.89 -0.38
N LEU A 60 27.78 -7.12 -0.62
CA LEU A 60 27.29 -7.71 -1.86
C LEU A 60 27.56 -6.81 -3.07
N ILE A 61 27.41 -5.48 -2.93
CA ILE A 61 27.77 -4.52 -3.98
C ILE A 61 29.28 -4.56 -4.26
N GLN A 62 30.11 -4.51 -3.22
CA GLN A 62 31.57 -4.52 -3.35
C GLN A 62 32.07 -5.81 -3.97
N SER A 63 31.43 -6.94 -3.70
CA SER A 63 31.77 -8.25 -4.27
C SER A 63 31.14 -8.52 -5.66
N GLY A 64 30.45 -7.53 -6.25
CA GLY A 64 29.84 -7.67 -7.59
C GLY A 64 28.68 -8.68 -7.65
N LYS A 65 28.01 -8.95 -6.52
CA LYS A 65 26.93 -9.95 -6.42
C LYS A 65 25.52 -9.37 -6.61
N ILE A 66 25.40 -8.09 -6.95
CA ILE A 66 24.16 -7.40 -7.31
C ILE A 66 24.22 -7.14 -8.80
N VAL A 67 23.47 -7.90 -9.59
CA VAL A 67 23.63 -7.93 -11.05
C VAL A 67 22.33 -7.80 -11.83
N THR A 68 21.19 -8.27 -11.28
CA THR A 68 19.87 -8.21 -11.95
C THR A 68 19.07 -6.99 -11.55
N GLY A 69 18.08 -6.60 -12.37
CA GLY A 69 17.13 -5.54 -12.01
C GLY A 69 16.45 -5.79 -10.65
N LYS A 70 16.13 -7.05 -10.37
CA LYS A 70 15.55 -7.49 -9.09
C LYS A 70 16.53 -7.37 -7.93
N ASP A 71 17.80 -7.66 -8.12
CA ASP A 71 18.82 -7.44 -7.08
C ASP A 71 18.95 -5.98 -6.73
N TYR A 72 19.00 -5.11 -7.75
CA TYR A 72 19.05 -3.67 -7.56
C TYR A 72 17.80 -3.16 -6.84
N TYR A 73 16.61 -3.67 -7.18
CA TYR A 73 15.37 -3.35 -6.50
C TYR A 73 15.39 -3.76 -5.02
N ASN A 74 15.75 -5.01 -4.73
CA ASN A 74 15.80 -5.52 -3.35
C ASN A 74 16.82 -4.73 -2.50
N SER A 75 17.99 -4.41 -3.07
CA SER A 75 19.00 -3.59 -2.39
C SER A 75 18.48 -2.17 -2.11
N ALA A 76 17.79 -1.55 -3.07
CA ALA A 76 17.18 -0.23 -2.89
C ALA A 76 16.16 -0.23 -1.76
N MET A 77 15.33 -1.26 -1.66
CA MET A 77 14.33 -1.40 -0.58
C MET A 77 14.97 -1.50 0.80
N ILE A 78 16.09 -2.20 0.93
CA ILE A 78 16.84 -2.26 2.21
C ILE A 78 17.41 -0.88 2.54
N PHE A 79 18.08 -0.22 1.60
CA PHE A 79 18.61 1.14 1.80
C PHE A 79 17.52 2.18 2.11
N GLN A 80 16.29 1.99 1.60
CA GLN A 80 15.15 2.87 1.87
C GLN A 80 14.82 2.97 3.36
N HIS A 81 15.14 1.95 4.14
CA HIS A 81 14.92 1.88 5.58
C HIS A 81 16.12 2.39 6.40
N GLY A 82 17.26 2.64 5.80
CA GLY A 82 18.38 3.31 6.46
C GLY A 82 17.99 4.70 6.99
N THR A 83 18.73 5.21 7.98
CA THR A 83 18.33 6.41 8.72
C THR A 83 19.05 7.70 8.30
N ASP A 84 20.08 7.59 7.45
CA ASP A 84 20.95 8.71 7.06
C ASP A 84 20.84 9.04 5.56
N THR A 85 21.53 10.12 5.16
CA THR A 85 21.55 10.59 3.77
C THR A 85 22.38 9.71 2.84
N VAL A 86 23.29 8.89 3.38
CA VAL A 86 24.09 7.95 2.59
C VAL A 86 23.21 6.81 2.14
N ALA A 87 22.46 6.22 3.08
CA ALA A 87 21.50 5.15 2.78
C ALA A 87 20.41 5.62 1.80
N SER A 88 19.83 6.82 2.00
CA SER A 88 18.81 7.33 1.08
C SER A 88 19.34 7.61 -0.32
N SER A 89 20.57 8.13 -0.45
CA SER A 89 21.23 8.26 -1.75
C SER A 89 21.46 6.90 -2.42
N MET A 90 21.86 5.90 -1.65
CA MET A 90 22.03 4.53 -2.17
C MET A 90 20.70 3.94 -2.62
N ALA A 91 19.61 4.15 -1.87
CA ALA A 91 18.28 3.74 -2.30
C ALA A 91 17.92 4.32 -3.69
N VAL A 92 18.13 5.62 -3.90
CA VAL A 92 17.90 6.26 -5.21
C VAL A 92 18.79 5.65 -6.28
N LYS A 93 20.10 5.49 -6.01
CA LYS A 93 21.07 4.94 -6.98
C LYS A 93 20.69 3.52 -7.41
N GLN A 94 20.40 2.66 -6.44
CA GLN A 94 20.05 1.27 -6.72
C GLN A 94 18.70 1.18 -7.45
N MET A 95 17.69 1.97 -7.05
CA MET A 95 16.38 1.95 -7.71
C MET A 95 16.44 2.47 -9.17
N ARG A 96 17.27 3.49 -9.44
CA ARG A 96 17.51 3.95 -10.82
C ARG A 96 18.07 2.81 -11.68
N LYS A 97 19.07 2.08 -11.14
CA LYS A 97 19.66 0.94 -11.85
C LYS A 97 18.68 -0.21 -12.03
N ALA A 98 17.84 -0.49 -11.04
CA ALA A 98 16.77 -1.47 -11.14
C ALA A 98 15.83 -1.17 -12.31
N VAL A 99 15.30 0.05 -12.40
CA VAL A 99 14.39 0.49 -13.48
C VAL A 99 15.07 0.54 -14.84
N GLU A 100 16.38 0.84 -14.89
CA GLU A 100 17.18 0.80 -16.13
C GLU A 100 17.29 -0.64 -16.68
N LEU A 101 17.55 -1.60 -15.80
CA LEU A 101 17.73 -3.02 -16.18
C LEU A 101 16.41 -3.74 -16.42
N ASP A 102 15.36 -3.34 -15.70
CA ASP A 102 14.01 -3.91 -15.84
C ASP A 102 12.97 -2.77 -15.84
N PRO A 103 12.55 -2.30 -17.03
CA PRO A 103 11.54 -1.25 -17.16
C PRO A 103 10.15 -1.61 -16.63
N THR A 104 9.87 -2.88 -16.30
CA THR A 104 8.59 -3.33 -15.73
C THR A 104 8.48 -3.05 -14.24
N ILE A 105 9.60 -2.73 -13.57
CA ILE A 105 9.63 -2.36 -12.16
C ILE A 105 8.80 -1.11 -11.92
N ASN A 106 7.97 -1.15 -10.85
CA ASN A 106 7.14 -0.03 -10.45
C ASN A 106 7.98 1.21 -10.10
N LYS A 107 7.89 2.24 -10.94
CA LYS A 107 8.64 3.49 -10.79
C LYS A 107 8.21 4.32 -9.59
N TRP A 108 7.06 4.03 -8.97
CA TRP A 108 6.61 4.72 -7.75
C TRP A 108 7.67 4.67 -6.64
N LEU A 109 8.35 3.52 -6.51
CA LEU A 109 9.41 3.36 -5.51
C LEU A 109 10.63 4.23 -5.79
N LEU A 110 10.93 4.50 -7.07
CA LEU A 110 11.98 5.46 -7.42
C LEU A 110 11.58 6.89 -7.03
N ALA A 111 10.34 7.30 -7.30
CA ALA A 111 9.82 8.59 -6.86
C ALA A 111 9.87 8.72 -5.33
N ALA A 112 9.44 7.68 -4.61
CA ALA A 112 9.47 7.64 -3.15
C ALA A 112 10.89 7.70 -2.57
N ALA A 113 11.87 7.04 -3.22
CA ALA A 113 13.28 7.11 -2.83
C ALA A 113 13.86 8.53 -3.02
N ILE A 114 13.55 9.16 -4.16
CA ILE A 114 14.01 10.53 -4.46
C ILE A 114 13.44 11.52 -3.43
N ASP A 115 12.13 11.48 -3.18
CA ASP A 115 11.47 12.37 -2.23
C ASP A 115 12.03 12.18 -0.81
N ARG A 116 12.27 10.94 -0.39
CA ARG A 116 12.84 10.65 0.93
C ARG A 116 14.29 11.13 1.05
N ASP A 117 15.10 11.00 0.00
CA ASP A 117 16.46 11.53 0.00
C ASP A 117 16.48 13.07 0.10
N LEU A 118 15.61 13.74 -0.65
CA LEU A 118 15.42 15.20 -0.56
C LEU A 118 14.98 15.62 0.85
N MET A 119 13.97 14.96 1.42
CA MET A 119 13.48 15.23 2.76
C MET A 119 14.59 15.07 3.83
N ARG A 120 15.43 14.03 3.73
CA ARG A 120 16.57 13.83 4.65
C ARG A 120 17.65 14.90 4.52
N ARG A 121 17.72 15.56 3.37
CA ARG A 121 18.59 16.71 3.13
C ARG A 121 17.94 18.04 3.50
N SER A 122 16.78 18.02 4.17
CA SER A 122 15.98 19.20 4.49
C SER A 122 15.60 20.01 3.23
N GLN A 123 15.34 19.31 2.13
CA GLN A 123 14.87 19.87 0.87
C GLN A 123 13.41 19.49 0.61
N PRO A 124 12.64 20.34 -0.08
CA PRO A 124 11.31 19.98 -0.52
C PRO A 124 11.31 18.73 -1.41
N GLN A 125 10.35 17.85 -1.18
CA GLN A 125 10.11 16.75 -2.11
C GLN A 125 9.61 17.25 -3.46
N ILE A 126 9.64 16.42 -4.51
CA ILE A 126 9.24 16.85 -5.86
C ILE A 126 8.07 16.03 -6.43
N TYR A 127 7.91 14.77 -6.04
CA TYR A 127 6.80 13.92 -6.49
C TYR A 127 5.58 13.99 -5.58
N GLY A 128 5.75 14.20 -4.26
CA GLY A 128 4.66 14.26 -3.28
C GLY A 128 4.34 12.90 -2.65
N THR A 129 5.31 12.01 -2.54
CA THR A 129 5.11 10.66 -1.99
C THR A 129 5.20 10.60 -0.46
N GLN A 130 5.73 11.65 0.19
CA GLN A 130 6.01 11.66 1.63
C GLN A 130 4.98 12.49 2.40
N TYR A 131 4.22 11.79 3.24
CA TYR A 131 3.29 12.37 4.20
C TYR A 131 3.89 12.24 5.61
N VAL A 132 3.74 13.27 6.43
CA VAL A 132 4.35 13.33 7.76
C VAL A 132 3.31 13.71 8.81
N LYS A 133 3.49 13.16 10.01
CA LYS A 133 2.74 13.50 11.21
C LYS A 133 3.70 13.37 12.38
N ASN A 134 4.04 14.48 12.99
CA ASN A 134 4.94 14.48 14.15
C ASN A 134 4.19 14.06 15.42
N ASN A 135 4.94 13.63 16.43
CA ASN A 135 4.36 13.31 17.73
C ASN A 135 3.64 14.55 18.30
N GLY A 136 2.37 14.37 18.69
CA GLY A 136 1.53 15.44 19.19
C GLY A 136 0.73 16.23 18.14
N GLU A 137 1.01 16.06 16.86
CA GLU A 137 0.15 16.63 15.80
C GLU A 137 -1.14 15.81 15.65
N ALA A 138 -2.28 16.51 15.50
CA ALA A 138 -3.55 15.84 15.26
C ALA A 138 -3.66 15.29 13.82
N ASN A 139 -3.10 16.03 12.85
CA ASN A 139 -3.32 15.80 11.44
C ASN A 139 -2.03 15.40 10.69
N TRP A 140 -2.19 14.56 9.68
CA TRP A 140 -1.19 14.35 8.65
C TRP A 140 -1.04 15.59 7.77
N ARG A 141 0.15 15.80 7.26
CA ARG A 141 0.44 16.82 6.25
C ARG A 141 1.33 16.24 5.15
N LEU A 142 1.19 16.76 3.96
CA LEU A 142 2.16 16.51 2.91
C LEU A 142 3.46 17.23 3.30
N HIS A 143 4.60 16.54 3.24
CA HIS A 143 5.88 17.22 3.40
C HIS A 143 6.00 18.34 2.36
N GLU A 144 6.78 19.40 2.66
CA GLU A 144 6.99 20.50 1.73
C GLU A 144 7.35 19.97 0.33
N ILE A 145 6.66 20.50 -0.70
CA ILE A 145 6.82 20.03 -2.09
C ILE A 145 7.14 21.20 -3.04
N ASP A 146 8.21 21.04 -3.85
CA ASP A 146 8.48 21.93 -4.97
C ASP A 146 7.70 21.46 -6.21
N THR A 147 6.55 22.06 -6.45
CA THR A 147 5.67 21.71 -7.56
C THR A 147 6.18 22.15 -8.92
N THR A 148 7.28 22.90 -8.99
CA THR A 148 7.86 23.38 -10.26
C THR A 148 8.78 22.35 -10.92
N LYS A 149 9.21 21.31 -10.18
CA LYS A 149 10.19 20.31 -10.63
C LYS A 149 9.62 19.14 -11.37
N VAL A 150 8.36 18.78 -11.08
CA VAL A 150 7.69 17.59 -11.66
C VAL A 150 6.25 17.98 -12.02
N THR A 151 5.84 17.67 -13.23
CA THR A 151 4.48 17.86 -13.72
C THR A 151 3.56 16.70 -13.29
N ASP A 152 2.24 16.89 -13.34
CA ASP A 152 1.29 15.79 -13.05
C ASP A 152 1.38 14.66 -14.10
N VAL A 153 1.76 14.98 -15.34
CA VAL A 153 2.05 13.96 -16.37
C VAL A 153 3.23 13.07 -15.94
N GLU A 154 4.32 13.69 -15.51
CA GLU A 154 5.50 12.94 -15.01
C GLU A 154 5.17 12.15 -13.76
N ARG A 155 4.37 12.71 -12.81
CA ARG A 155 3.88 11.94 -11.64
C ARG A 155 3.18 10.66 -12.09
N LYS A 156 2.24 10.76 -13.02
CA LYS A 156 1.53 9.59 -13.56
C LYS A 156 2.45 8.58 -14.25
N MET A 157 3.48 9.04 -14.96
CA MET A 157 4.49 8.14 -15.57
C MET A 157 5.28 7.35 -14.52
N PHE A 158 5.40 7.87 -13.29
CA PHE A 158 6.00 7.20 -12.15
C PHE A 158 4.98 6.45 -11.28
N GLY A 159 3.72 6.39 -11.67
CA GLY A 159 2.66 5.75 -10.88
C GLY A 159 2.30 6.54 -9.61
N VAL A 160 2.67 7.82 -9.55
CA VAL A 160 2.35 8.73 -8.45
C VAL A 160 1.06 9.49 -8.75
N GLU A 161 0.28 9.77 -7.72
CA GLU A 161 -0.92 10.58 -7.80
C GLU A 161 -0.60 12.02 -8.25
N THR A 162 -1.53 12.66 -9.00
CA THR A 162 -1.47 14.10 -9.29
C THR A 162 -1.53 14.92 -8.00
N LEU A 163 -1.13 16.19 -8.04
CA LEU A 163 -1.23 17.07 -6.87
C LEU A 163 -2.66 17.19 -6.33
N ALA A 164 -3.67 17.16 -7.21
CA ALA A 164 -5.06 17.19 -6.79
C ALA A 164 -5.45 15.91 -6.05
N GLU A 165 -5.07 14.74 -6.56
CA GLU A 165 -5.29 13.44 -5.92
C GLU A 165 -4.54 13.32 -4.58
N GLN A 166 -3.31 13.84 -4.49
CA GLN A 166 -2.54 13.87 -3.24
C GLN A 166 -3.21 14.73 -2.16
N ARG A 167 -3.78 15.88 -2.53
CA ARG A 167 -4.55 16.73 -1.61
C ARG A 167 -5.81 16.03 -1.11
N GLU A 168 -6.52 15.34 -2.01
CA GLU A 168 -7.70 14.57 -1.63
C GLU A 168 -7.33 13.38 -0.73
N LYS A 169 -6.25 12.68 -1.02
CA LYS A 169 -5.69 11.62 -0.16
C LYS A 169 -5.36 12.17 1.23
N LEU A 170 -4.68 13.31 1.30
CA LEU A 170 -4.38 13.98 2.57
C LEU A 170 -5.65 14.38 3.34
N ARG A 171 -6.66 14.92 2.65
CA ARG A 171 -7.97 15.21 3.23
C ARG A 171 -8.57 13.94 3.84
N THR A 172 -8.58 12.86 3.11
CA THR A 172 -9.12 11.56 3.54
C THR A 172 -8.37 11.00 4.75
N MET A 173 -7.03 11.10 4.77
CA MET A 173 -6.21 10.67 5.92
C MET A 173 -6.54 11.44 7.22
N ASN A 174 -7.09 12.64 7.10
CA ASN A 174 -7.43 13.53 8.22
C ASN A 174 -8.92 13.53 8.60
N LEU A 175 -9.74 12.70 7.93
CA LEU A 175 -11.14 12.57 8.32
C LEU A 175 -11.27 11.89 9.68
N ILE A 176 -12.16 12.44 10.49
CA ILE A 176 -12.46 11.93 11.84
C ILE A 176 -13.26 10.63 11.70
N PRO A 177 -12.90 9.54 12.37
CA PRO A 177 -13.71 8.32 12.37
C PRO A 177 -15.11 8.56 12.96
N VAL A 178 -16.12 7.89 12.44
CA VAL A 178 -17.49 7.96 12.97
C VAL A 178 -17.57 7.43 14.41
N SER A 179 -16.70 6.51 14.79
CA SER A 179 -16.58 5.99 16.16
C SER A 179 -16.32 7.10 17.19
N ASP A 180 -15.61 8.17 16.82
CA ASP A 180 -15.37 9.33 17.71
C ASP A 180 -16.66 10.08 18.04
N TYR A 181 -17.55 10.25 17.05
CA TYR A 181 -18.88 10.81 17.31
C TYR A 181 -19.72 9.84 18.14
N HIS A 182 -19.72 8.56 17.77
CA HIS A 182 -20.51 7.53 18.44
C HIS A 182 -20.15 7.37 19.92
N SER A 183 -18.87 7.46 20.27
CA SER A 183 -18.39 7.37 21.65
C SER A 183 -19.03 8.43 22.58
N LYS A 184 -19.37 9.59 22.04
CA LYS A 184 -20.03 10.70 22.73
C LYS A 184 -21.55 10.56 22.73
N ALA A 185 -22.14 10.24 21.57
CA ALA A 185 -23.58 10.11 21.39
C ALA A 185 -24.17 8.87 22.10
N ARG A 186 -23.40 7.77 22.18
CA ARG A 186 -23.78 6.47 22.79
C ARG A 186 -25.10 5.89 22.27
N SER A 187 -25.55 6.34 21.11
CA SER A 187 -26.82 5.94 20.48
C SER A 187 -26.62 5.69 19.00
N ILE A 188 -26.89 4.45 18.58
CA ILE A 188 -26.75 4.07 17.16
C ILE A 188 -27.75 4.84 16.28
N LYS A 189 -28.95 5.12 16.78
CA LYS A 189 -29.96 5.91 16.06
C LYS A 189 -29.46 7.34 15.79
N GLN A 190 -28.88 7.99 16.80
CA GLN A 190 -28.30 9.33 16.63
C GLN A 190 -27.10 9.29 15.69
N THR A 191 -26.24 8.28 15.80
CA THR A 191 -25.08 8.11 14.92
C THR A 191 -25.51 7.92 13.47
N ILE A 192 -26.55 7.13 13.19
CA ILE A 192 -27.10 6.95 11.83
C ILE A 192 -27.64 8.28 11.28
N SER A 193 -28.34 9.06 12.10
CA SER A 193 -28.84 10.39 11.68
C SER A 193 -27.68 11.34 11.38
N PHE A 194 -26.66 11.32 12.21
CA PHE A 194 -25.42 12.08 12.00
C PHE A 194 -24.71 11.67 10.70
N ILE A 195 -24.46 10.38 10.47
CA ILE A 195 -23.85 9.89 9.23
C ILE A 195 -24.58 10.41 8.00
N LYS A 196 -25.93 10.34 8.00
CA LYS A 196 -26.73 10.85 6.88
C LYS A 196 -26.56 12.36 6.67
N SER A 197 -26.46 13.13 7.74
CA SER A 197 -26.22 14.57 7.64
C SER A 197 -24.81 14.89 7.12
N GLU A 198 -23.80 14.14 7.56
CA GLU A 198 -22.43 14.28 7.05
C GLU A 198 -22.31 13.87 5.58
N GLN A 199 -23.00 12.81 5.17
CA GLN A 199 -23.07 12.38 3.77
C GLN A 199 -23.61 13.49 2.85
N GLN A 200 -24.61 14.24 3.30
CA GLN A 200 -25.17 15.37 2.54
C GLN A 200 -24.18 16.52 2.34
N LYS A 201 -23.19 16.67 3.24
CA LYS A 201 -22.14 17.69 3.11
C LYS A 201 -21.11 17.35 2.01
N GLY A 202 -21.05 16.12 1.54
CA GLY A 202 -20.08 15.67 0.54
C GLY A 202 -18.64 15.95 0.95
N LEU A 203 -17.85 16.60 0.09
CA LEU A 203 -16.44 16.91 0.35
C LEU A 203 -16.21 17.87 1.54
N SER A 204 -17.23 18.59 2.00
CA SER A 204 -17.12 19.47 3.18
C SER A 204 -17.30 18.73 4.51
N SER A 205 -17.65 17.44 4.50
CA SER A 205 -17.63 16.63 5.72
C SER A 205 -16.21 16.49 6.26
N THR A 206 -16.07 16.63 7.58
CA THR A 206 -14.85 16.37 8.32
C THR A 206 -14.81 14.95 8.89
N TYR A 207 -15.89 14.18 8.75
CA TYR A 207 -15.98 12.81 9.22
C TYR A 207 -15.85 11.80 8.08
N ASN A 208 -15.25 10.67 8.39
CA ASN A 208 -15.11 9.58 7.43
C ASN A 208 -16.41 8.79 7.31
N VAL A 209 -17.32 9.30 6.50
CA VAL A 209 -18.57 8.64 6.13
C VAL A 209 -18.49 7.91 4.79
N SER A 210 -17.26 7.67 4.27
CA SER A 210 -17.04 6.84 3.09
C SER A 210 -17.46 5.39 3.33
N GLU A 211 -17.61 4.63 2.26
CA GLU A 211 -17.93 3.20 2.33
C GLU A 211 -16.97 2.47 3.28
N SER A 212 -15.66 2.64 3.09
CA SER A 212 -14.62 2.02 3.93
C SER A 212 -14.63 2.52 5.37
N GLY A 213 -14.92 3.81 5.60
CA GLY A 213 -15.04 4.39 6.93
C GLY A 213 -16.21 3.79 7.72
N LEU A 214 -17.37 3.66 7.07
CA LEU A 214 -18.54 3.02 7.69
C LEU A 214 -18.32 1.52 7.89
N ASN A 215 -17.63 0.87 6.96
CA ASN A 215 -17.25 -0.53 7.07
C ASN A 215 -16.37 -0.78 8.30
N SER A 216 -15.32 0.02 8.47
CA SER A 216 -14.43 -0.03 9.64
C SER A 216 -15.20 0.17 10.95
N PHE A 217 -16.10 1.16 10.99
CA PHE A 217 -16.92 1.41 12.17
C PHE A 217 -17.88 0.24 12.46
N GLY A 218 -18.46 -0.39 11.45
CA GLY A 218 -19.27 -1.61 11.59
C GLY A 218 -18.48 -2.73 12.26
N TYR A 219 -17.24 -2.97 11.83
CA TYR A 219 -16.36 -3.97 12.44
C TYR A 219 -15.91 -3.61 13.86
N GLU A 220 -15.65 -2.34 14.16
CA GLU A 220 -15.38 -1.90 15.55
C GLU A 220 -16.54 -2.27 16.48
N LEU A 221 -17.78 -2.02 16.05
CA LEU A 221 -18.99 -2.39 16.82
C LEU A 221 -19.14 -3.92 16.97
N MET A 222 -18.87 -4.66 15.88
CA MET A 222 -19.00 -6.12 15.87
C MET A 222 -17.99 -6.79 16.81
N ASN A 223 -16.74 -6.32 16.79
CA ASN A 223 -15.66 -6.79 17.67
C ASN A 223 -15.87 -6.36 19.13
N GLY A 224 -16.60 -5.27 19.37
CA GLY A 224 -17.00 -4.80 20.69
C GLY A 224 -18.32 -5.41 21.19
N GLU A 225 -18.73 -6.60 20.70
CA GLU A 225 -19.95 -7.35 21.08
C GLU A 225 -21.29 -6.61 20.78
N ARG A 226 -21.25 -5.52 20.00
CA ARG A 226 -22.42 -4.71 19.63
C ARG A 226 -22.96 -5.12 18.25
N LYS A 227 -23.18 -6.41 18.05
CA LYS A 227 -23.51 -7.01 16.74
C LYS A 227 -24.79 -6.44 16.10
N THR A 228 -25.81 -6.10 16.91
CA THR A 228 -27.05 -5.48 16.42
C THR A 228 -26.79 -4.06 15.88
N ASP A 229 -25.96 -3.28 16.55
CA ASP A 229 -25.57 -1.95 16.10
C ASP A 229 -24.68 -2.02 14.85
N ALA A 230 -23.77 -3.00 14.81
CA ALA A 230 -22.97 -3.30 13.61
C ALA A 230 -23.86 -3.60 12.40
N LEU A 231 -24.90 -4.45 12.58
CA LEU A 231 -25.87 -4.74 11.54
C LEU A 231 -26.57 -3.47 11.01
N ALA A 232 -26.94 -2.54 11.92
CA ALA A 232 -27.54 -1.29 11.52
C ALA A 232 -26.61 -0.41 10.68
N ILE A 233 -25.31 -0.39 11.00
CA ILE A 233 -24.29 0.34 10.23
C ILE A 233 -23.98 -0.33 8.89
N PHE A 234 -23.78 -1.65 8.83
CA PHE A 234 -23.57 -2.36 7.57
C PHE A 234 -24.78 -2.24 6.64
N THR A 235 -26.01 -2.31 7.21
CA THR A 235 -27.23 -2.06 6.43
C THR A 235 -27.30 -0.63 5.90
N LEU A 236 -26.86 0.38 6.69
CA LEU A 236 -26.78 1.76 6.22
C LEU A 236 -25.71 1.88 5.11
N ASN A 237 -24.57 1.22 5.27
CA ASN A 237 -23.47 1.25 4.30
C ASN A 237 -23.93 0.76 2.93
N THR A 238 -24.65 -0.38 2.86
CA THR A 238 -25.18 -0.88 1.58
C THR A 238 -26.25 0.03 0.95
N LYS A 239 -26.96 0.84 1.76
CA LYS A 239 -27.93 1.83 1.24
C LYS A 239 -27.25 3.07 0.69
N LEU A 240 -26.17 3.53 1.31
CA LEU A 240 -25.40 4.69 0.86
C LEU A 240 -24.48 4.34 -0.32
N TYR A 241 -24.01 3.09 -0.38
CA TYR A 241 -23.06 2.60 -1.39
C TYR A 241 -23.60 1.31 -2.07
N PRO A 242 -24.71 1.41 -2.83
CA PRO A 242 -25.44 0.26 -3.35
C PRO A 242 -24.69 -0.53 -4.43
N PHE A 243 -23.56 -0.01 -4.92
CA PHE A 243 -22.70 -0.65 -5.90
C PHE A 243 -21.38 -1.19 -5.32
N SER A 244 -21.22 -1.19 -3.99
CA SER A 244 -20.03 -1.73 -3.33
C SER A 244 -20.23 -3.22 -3.02
N GLY A 245 -19.49 -4.11 -3.70
CA GLY A 245 -19.43 -5.54 -3.36
C GLY A 245 -18.94 -5.76 -1.92
N ASN A 246 -17.94 -4.98 -1.47
CA ASN A 246 -17.40 -5.04 -0.12
C ASN A 246 -18.43 -4.69 0.97
N ALA A 247 -19.29 -3.68 0.74
CA ALA A 247 -20.34 -3.34 1.71
C ALA A 247 -21.36 -4.48 1.89
N PHE A 248 -21.71 -5.19 0.81
CA PHE A 248 -22.59 -6.36 0.86
C PHE A 248 -21.91 -7.59 1.45
N ASP A 249 -20.61 -7.78 1.24
CA ASP A 249 -19.82 -8.84 1.87
C ASP A 249 -19.84 -8.71 3.40
N SER A 250 -19.50 -7.53 3.91
CA SER A 250 -19.50 -7.23 5.35
C SER A 250 -20.89 -7.32 5.98
N LEU A 251 -21.94 -6.91 5.25
CA LEU A 251 -23.32 -7.14 5.69
C LEU A 251 -23.64 -8.63 5.79
N GLY A 252 -23.23 -9.44 4.80
CA GLY A 252 -23.42 -10.89 4.78
C GLY A 252 -22.76 -11.56 5.97
N GLU A 253 -21.50 -11.21 6.27
CA GLU A 253 -20.78 -11.72 7.43
C GLU A 253 -21.52 -11.41 8.75
N CYS A 254 -21.90 -10.16 8.95
CA CYS A 254 -22.63 -9.74 10.16
C CYS A 254 -23.97 -10.50 10.32
N LEU A 255 -24.70 -10.71 9.22
CA LEU A 255 -25.96 -11.45 9.23
C LEU A 255 -25.75 -12.92 9.60
N LEU A 256 -24.73 -13.59 9.06
CA LEU A 256 -24.40 -14.97 9.44
C LEU A 256 -24.01 -15.09 10.91
N ILE A 257 -23.20 -14.17 11.43
CA ILE A 257 -22.81 -14.12 12.84
C ILE A 257 -24.04 -13.94 13.77
N LEU A 258 -25.10 -13.28 13.29
CA LEU A 258 -26.37 -13.10 14.00
C LEU A 258 -27.36 -14.28 13.77
N GLY A 259 -26.97 -15.35 13.08
CA GLY A 259 -27.81 -16.49 12.78
C GLY A 259 -28.89 -16.23 11.70
N LYS A 260 -28.81 -15.12 10.98
CA LYS A 260 -29.72 -14.73 9.90
C LYS A 260 -29.21 -15.29 8.57
N GLN A 261 -29.23 -16.61 8.46
CA GLN A 261 -28.54 -17.31 7.36
C GLN A 261 -29.08 -16.93 5.97
N ASP A 262 -30.41 -16.90 5.78
CA ASP A 262 -30.99 -16.59 4.46
C ASP A 262 -30.64 -15.17 4.01
N ASP A 263 -30.75 -14.18 4.89
CA ASP A 263 -30.39 -12.80 4.60
C ASP A 263 -28.89 -12.66 4.30
N GLY A 264 -28.04 -13.40 5.03
CA GLY A 264 -26.60 -13.45 4.81
C GLY A 264 -26.23 -13.99 3.43
N ILE A 265 -26.88 -15.09 3.03
CA ILE A 265 -26.72 -15.68 1.69
C ILE A 265 -27.12 -14.66 0.59
N ILE A 266 -28.23 -13.95 0.78
CA ILE A 266 -28.68 -12.92 -0.17
C ILE A 266 -27.64 -11.80 -0.29
N ALA A 267 -27.10 -11.34 0.83
CA ALA A 267 -26.06 -10.29 0.84
C ALA A 267 -24.78 -10.75 0.13
N TYR A 268 -24.28 -11.96 0.41
CA TYR A 268 -23.08 -12.49 -0.27
C TYR A 268 -23.30 -12.72 -1.78
N LYS A 269 -24.49 -13.19 -2.19
CA LYS A 269 -24.83 -13.27 -3.62
C LYS A 269 -24.82 -11.89 -4.28
N LYS A 270 -25.31 -10.86 -3.59
CA LYS A 270 -25.26 -9.49 -4.09
C LYS A 270 -23.81 -8.97 -4.17
N SER A 271 -22.97 -9.30 -3.19
CA SER A 271 -21.54 -9.00 -3.22
C SER A 271 -20.87 -9.57 -4.48
N LEU A 272 -21.05 -10.87 -4.76
CA LEU A 272 -20.50 -11.52 -5.96
C LEU A 272 -21.05 -10.98 -7.28
N LEU A 273 -22.31 -10.54 -7.29
CA LEU A 273 -22.89 -9.89 -8.48
C LEU A 273 -22.20 -8.56 -8.78
N LEU A 274 -21.80 -7.82 -7.75
CA LEU A 274 -21.14 -6.51 -7.87
C LEU A 274 -19.62 -6.63 -8.04
N ASP A 275 -19.03 -7.65 -7.44
CA ASP A 275 -17.61 -7.98 -7.52
C ASP A 275 -17.44 -9.50 -7.73
N PRO A 276 -17.38 -9.95 -9.00
CA PRO A 276 -17.20 -11.36 -9.33
C PRO A 276 -15.89 -11.98 -8.84
N GLU A 277 -14.89 -11.17 -8.52
CA GLU A 277 -13.59 -11.62 -8.02
C GLU A 277 -13.54 -11.72 -6.48
N ASN A 278 -14.65 -11.47 -5.78
CA ASN A 278 -14.72 -11.63 -4.33
C ASN A 278 -14.65 -13.11 -3.91
N ASP A 279 -13.45 -13.61 -3.72
CA ASP A 279 -13.17 -14.98 -3.29
C ASP A 279 -13.73 -15.29 -1.89
N ASN A 280 -13.83 -14.31 -1.00
CA ASN A 280 -14.42 -14.50 0.33
C ASN A 280 -15.88 -14.88 0.23
N ALA A 281 -16.68 -14.09 -0.48
CA ALA A 281 -18.08 -14.33 -0.68
C ALA A 281 -18.34 -15.69 -1.37
N ARG A 282 -17.49 -16.06 -2.35
CA ARG A 282 -17.57 -17.36 -3.05
C ARG A 282 -17.34 -18.51 -2.09
N LYS A 283 -16.28 -18.49 -1.31
CA LYS A 283 -15.94 -19.55 -0.32
C LYS A 283 -17.03 -19.72 0.73
N VAL A 284 -17.60 -18.63 1.24
CA VAL A 284 -18.67 -18.67 2.23
C VAL A 284 -19.92 -19.33 1.64
N LEU A 285 -20.35 -18.92 0.43
CA LEU A 285 -21.54 -19.48 -0.22
C LEU A 285 -21.36 -20.97 -0.58
N ASP A 286 -20.18 -21.39 -0.99
CA ASP A 286 -19.90 -22.80 -1.30
C ASP A 286 -19.85 -23.64 -0.03
N GLY A 287 -19.32 -23.13 1.07
CA GLY A 287 -19.35 -23.77 2.38
C GLY A 287 -20.78 -23.98 2.92
N LEU A 288 -21.69 -23.02 2.68
CA LEU A 288 -23.08 -23.11 3.11
C LEU A 288 -23.95 -24.08 2.27
N LYS A 289 -23.55 -24.40 1.04
CA LYS A 289 -24.22 -25.40 0.18
C LYS A 289 -23.90 -26.83 0.61
N SER A 290 -22.81 -27.04 1.33
CA SER A 290 -22.31 -28.34 1.76
C SER A 290 -22.83 -28.77 3.14
N LEU A 291 -23.64 -27.95 3.79
CA LEU A 291 -24.36 -28.21 5.04
C LEU A 291 -25.83 -28.55 4.78
#